data_abdc6d512490292dec31190dd50b323e
#
_entry.id   abdc6d512490292dec31190dd50b323e
#
_cell.length_a   1.000
_cell.length_b   1.000
_cell.length_c   1.000
_cell.angle_alpha   90.00
_cell.angle_beta   90.00
_cell.angle_gamma   90.00
#
_symmetry.space_group_name_H-M   'P 1'
#
loop_
_entity.id
_entity.type
_entity.pdbx_description
1 polymer ?
#
loop_
_entity_poly.entity_id
_entity_poly.type
_entity_poly.pdbx_seq_one_letter_code
_entity_poly.pdbx_strand_id
1 'polypeptide(L)'
;KGFLLGGLCWFAIPFTLATTMGLTAVALDVDITMQQAQMGLVVPAAATALMGEVGAILVLTMLFMAVTSAGSAELIAVSSIVTYDLYRTYKNPTATGKQLVKVSRATIVAFGLGMGALAVVLLSMGLSLGFVYLAMGILIGSAVVPIALTILWSKTNKVAATAGAVIGLICSVSVWVMTAASLPEYNGVVDLASLGNNYSMLFANITAIISGGVIAIVGSLAAGKTFDWNDLKTKITLVEISATQQEEEDEETLKKAFKFSVRGGGVMALILIIVWPMPLIASGYVFELGSYTVWVAISVIWVSIASAIIIFLPIIEARKGIAQVFSGKKSEST
;
A
#
# COMPACT_ATOMS: atom_id res chain seq x y z
N LYS A 1 1.71 15.03 -10.18
CA LYS A 1 3.09 15.34 -9.75
C LYS A 1 3.30 14.94 -8.28
N GLY A 2 2.39 15.32 -7.36
CA GLY A 2 2.49 15.02 -5.93
C GLY A 2 2.60 13.53 -5.63
N PHE A 3 1.80 12.67 -6.26
CA PHE A 3 1.88 11.23 -6.06
C PHE A 3 3.22 10.61 -6.50
N LEU A 4 3.80 11.09 -7.60
CA LEU A 4 5.13 10.62 -8.03
C LEU A 4 6.22 11.05 -7.05
N LEU A 5 6.18 12.30 -6.60
CA LEU A 5 7.11 12.81 -5.61
C LEU A 5 6.95 12.07 -4.26
N GLY A 6 5.69 11.86 -3.84
CA GLY A 6 5.38 11.06 -2.66
C GLY A 6 5.90 9.64 -2.74
N GLY A 7 5.73 8.97 -3.88
CA GLY A 7 6.27 7.63 -4.12
C GLY A 7 7.80 7.59 -4.06
N LEU A 8 8.48 8.59 -4.60
CA LEU A 8 9.93 8.71 -4.55
C LEU A 8 10.43 8.93 -3.12
N CYS A 9 9.76 9.79 -2.35
CA CYS A 9 10.08 10.00 -0.94
C CYS A 9 9.78 8.75 -0.10
N TRP A 10 8.66 8.07 -0.38
CA TRP A 10 8.29 6.82 0.32
C TRP A 10 9.30 5.70 0.08
N PHE A 11 9.92 5.62 -1.10
CA PHE A 11 10.92 4.61 -1.41
C PHE A 11 12.15 4.67 -0.49
N ALA A 12 12.38 5.80 0.19
CA ALA A 12 13.41 5.90 1.23
C ALA A 12 13.23 4.83 2.34
N ILE A 13 11.98 4.42 2.63
CA ILE A 13 11.69 3.44 3.69
C ILE A 13 12.25 2.05 3.34
N PRO A 14 11.86 1.37 2.23
CA PRO A 14 12.42 0.06 1.89
C PRO A 14 13.93 0.13 1.61
N PHE A 15 14.41 1.20 1.00
CA PHE A 15 15.82 1.37 0.68
C PHE A 15 16.69 1.56 1.91
N THR A 16 16.29 2.45 2.81
CA THR A 16 17.09 2.81 4.00
C THR A 16 16.84 1.85 5.17
N LEU A 17 15.58 1.64 5.54
CA LEU A 17 15.26 0.85 6.72
C LEU A 17 15.36 -0.65 6.44
N ALA A 18 14.74 -1.15 5.37
CA ALA A 18 14.77 -2.59 5.10
C ALA A 18 16.18 -3.03 4.63
N THR A 19 16.68 -2.44 3.54
CA THR A 19 17.93 -2.91 2.94
C THR A 19 19.15 -2.48 3.73
N THR A 20 19.28 -1.18 4.05
CA THR A 20 20.49 -0.67 4.74
C THR A 20 20.59 -1.22 6.14
N MET A 21 19.50 -1.21 6.93
CA MET A 21 19.51 -1.74 8.29
C MET A 21 19.62 -3.27 8.31
N GLY A 22 19.07 -3.95 7.30
CA GLY A 22 19.27 -5.40 7.12
C GLY A 22 20.72 -5.76 6.88
N LEU A 23 21.38 -5.05 5.97
CA LEU A 23 22.83 -5.22 5.72
C LEU A 23 23.66 -4.85 6.96
N THR A 24 23.27 -3.81 7.69
CA THR A 24 23.92 -3.42 8.95
C THR A 24 23.81 -4.51 10.00
N ALA A 25 22.65 -5.15 10.15
CA ALA A 25 22.46 -6.25 11.08
C ALA A 25 23.39 -7.43 10.79
N VAL A 26 23.55 -7.76 9.50
CA VAL A 26 24.49 -8.80 9.05
C VAL A 26 25.94 -8.38 9.29
N ALA A 27 26.31 -7.14 8.95
CA ALA A 27 27.69 -6.63 9.10
C ALA A 27 28.13 -6.53 10.57
N LEU A 28 27.19 -6.29 11.49
CA LEU A 28 27.46 -6.23 12.93
C LEU A 28 27.30 -7.57 13.64
N ASP A 29 26.99 -8.64 12.90
CA ASP A 29 26.71 -9.97 13.45
C ASP A 29 25.72 -9.91 14.62
N VAL A 30 24.62 -9.18 14.40
CA VAL A 30 23.59 -8.99 15.45
C VAL A 30 22.93 -10.32 15.75
N ASP A 31 22.95 -10.75 17.00
CA ASP A 31 22.35 -12.01 17.45
C ASP A 31 20.83 -11.95 17.34
N ILE A 32 20.33 -12.39 16.19
CA ILE A 32 18.90 -12.45 15.84
C ILE A 32 18.58 -13.83 15.28
N THR A 33 17.61 -14.50 15.88
CA THR A 33 17.08 -15.75 15.35
C THR A 33 16.24 -15.50 14.08
N MET A 34 16.14 -16.52 13.22
CA MET A 34 15.27 -16.45 12.02
C MET A 34 13.83 -16.10 12.38
N GLN A 35 13.31 -16.62 13.49
CA GLN A 35 11.97 -16.33 13.98
C GLN A 35 11.81 -14.84 14.34
N GLN A 36 12.78 -14.26 15.04
CA GLN A 36 12.79 -12.83 15.37
C GLN A 36 12.90 -11.96 14.12
N ALA A 37 13.70 -12.38 13.15
CA ALA A 37 13.78 -11.67 11.85
C ALA A 37 12.43 -11.68 11.11
N GLN A 38 11.74 -12.82 11.09
CA GLN A 38 10.39 -12.93 10.50
C GLN A 38 9.32 -12.12 11.26
N MET A 39 9.53 -11.86 12.55
CA MET A 39 8.69 -10.95 13.34
C MET A 39 9.01 -9.46 13.10
N GLY A 40 9.98 -9.14 12.24
CA GLY A 40 10.35 -7.75 11.90
C GLY A 40 11.31 -7.09 12.87
N LEU A 41 12.02 -7.85 13.72
CA LEU A 41 12.91 -7.31 14.76
C LEU A 41 14.30 -6.91 14.26
N VAL A 42 14.61 -7.08 12.98
CA VAL A 42 15.95 -6.75 12.41
C VAL A 42 16.30 -5.27 12.61
N VAL A 43 15.38 -4.36 12.24
CA VAL A 43 15.62 -2.91 12.35
C VAL A 43 15.77 -2.46 13.80
N PRO A 44 14.87 -2.83 14.74
CA PRO A 44 15.06 -2.51 16.15
C PRO A 44 16.38 -3.03 16.74
N ALA A 45 16.75 -4.27 16.41
CA ALA A 45 17.97 -4.87 16.93
C ALA A 45 19.24 -4.20 16.38
N ALA A 46 19.30 -3.93 15.07
CA ALA A 46 20.40 -3.20 14.49
C ALA A 46 20.53 -1.78 15.06
N ALA A 47 19.41 -1.08 15.24
CA ALA A 47 19.41 0.26 15.85
C ALA A 47 19.89 0.21 17.32
N THR A 48 19.47 -0.81 18.07
CA THR A 48 19.92 -1.00 19.45
C THR A 48 21.41 -1.35 19.51
N ALA A 49 21.91 -2.17 18.59
CA ALA A 49 23.34 -2.50 18.51
C ALA A 49 24.19 -1.26 18.20
N LEU A 50 23.69 -0.34 17.35
CA LEU A 50 24.41 0.89 16.98
C LEU A 50 24.33 2.00 18.02
N MET A 51 23.16 2.18 18.67
CA MET A 51 22.86 3.37 19.45
C MET A 51 22.36 3.06 20.88
N GLY A 52 22.36 1.80 21.28
CA GLY A 52 21.85 1.38 22.59
C GLY A 52 20.36 1.70 22.78
N GLU A 53 19.99 2.08 24.00
CA GLU A 53 18.61 2.40 24.36
C GLU A 53 18.00 3.54 23.53
N VAL A 54 18.82 4.50 23.12
CA VAL A 54 18.36 5.61 22.26
C VAL A 54 17.87 5.08 20.91
N GLY A 55 18.60 4.13 20.32
CA GLY A 55 18.17 3.47 19.07
C GLY A 55 16.85 2.75 19.22
N ALA A 56 16.66 2.02 20.31
CA ALA A 56 15.41 1.33 20.61
C ALA A 56 14.23 2.32 20.74
N ILE A 57 14.39 3.41 21.47
CA ILE A 57 13.36 4.45 21.65
C ILE A 57 13.00 5.12 20.32
N LEU A 58 14.00 5.48 19.52
CA LEU A 58 13.77 6.10 18.21
C LEU A 58 12.99 5.19 17.28
N VAL A 59 13.37 3.92 17.16
CA VAL A 59 12.65 2.96 16.33
C VAL A 59 11.23 2.71 16.86
N LEU A 60 11.06 2.56 18.17
CA LEU A 60 9.73 2.39 18.76
C LEU A 60 8.84 3.61 18.48
N THR A 61 9.37 4.83 18.62
CA THR A 61 8.64 6.06 18.29
C THR A 61 8.26 6.11 16.81
N MET A 62 9.20 5.78 15.93
CA MET A 62 8.94 5.72 14.49
C MET A 62 7.84 4.71 14.15
N LEU A 63 7.90 3.51 14.72
CA LEU A 63 6.89 2.47 14.51
C LEU A 63 5.52 2.93 15.02
N PHE A 64 5.46 3.55 16.21
CA PHE A 64 4.21 4.09 16.75
C PHE A 64 3.60 5.16 15.83
N MET A 65 4.41 6.08 15.31
CA MET A 65 3.96 7.09 14.36
C MET A 65 3.48 6.47 13.04
N ALA A 66 4.19 5.48 12.52
CA ALA A 66 3.81 4.78 11.29
C ALA A 66 2.49 4.02 11.44
N VAL A 67 2.33 3.26 12.54
CA VAL A 67 1.08 2.53 12.83
C VAL A 67 -0.09 3.49 13.02
N THR A 68 0.11 4.60 13.74
CA THR A 68 -0.94 5.61 13.95
C THR A 68 -1.36 6.25 12.63
N SER A 69 -0.40 6.57 11.75
CA SER A 69 -0.67 7.14 10.43
C SER A 69 -1.45 6.17 9.54
N ALA A 70 -0.97 4.94 9.39
CA ALA A 70 -1.64 3.92 8.59
C ALA A 70 -3.02 3.56 9.16
N GLY A 71 -3.10 3.31 10.47
CA GLY A 71 -4.35 2.94 11.14
C GLY A 71 -5.42 4.02 11.04
N SER A 72 -5.05 5.30 11.14
CA SER A 72 -6.03 6.38 10.96
C SER A 72 -6.58 6.45 9.53
N ALA A 73 -5.76 6.22 8.51
CA ALA A 73 -6.20 6.17 7.12
C ALA A 73 -7.16 5.00 6.86
N GLU A 74 -6.84 3.81 7.36
CA GLU A 74 -7.69 2.62 7.27
C GLU A 74 -9.04 2.82 7.98
N LEU A 75 -9.04 3.37 9.19
CA LEU A 75 -10.26 3.67 9.94
C LEU A 75 -11.17 4.63 9.19
N ILE A 76 -10.62 5.66 8.54
CA ILE A 76 -11.38 6.61 7.72
C ILE A 76 -11.93 5.93 6.48
N ALA A 77 -11.12 5.13 5.78
CA ALA A 77 -11.54 4.42 4.57
C ALA A 77 -12.70 3.45 4.85
N VAL A 78 -12.54 2.58 5.85
CA VAL A 78 -13.59 1.61 6.24
C VAL A 78 -14.84 2.31 6.72
N SER A 79 -14.68 3.36 7.52
CA SER A 79 -15.81 4.19 7.99
C SER A 79 -16.58 4.81 6.83
N SER A 80 -15.90 5.29 5.80
CA SER A 80 -16.53 5.85 4.61
C SER A 80 -17.32 4.79 3.84
N ILE A 81 -16.73 3.62 3.59
CA ILE A 81 -17.41 2.51 2.91
C ILE A 81 -18.67 2.07 3.68
N VAL A 82 -18.54 1.85 4.99
CA VAL A 82 -19.68 1.42 5.81
C VAL A 82 -20.78 2.49 5.86
N THR A 83 -20.40 3.76 5.96
CA THR A 83 -21.35 4.86 6.11
C THR A 83 -22.06 5.17 4.80
N TYR A 84 -21.33 5.32 3.71
CA TYR A 84 -21.90 5.79 2.44
C TYR A 84 -22.33 4.63 1.54
N ASP A 85 -21.49 3.60 1.38
CA ASP A 85 -21.77 2.53 0.43
C ASP A 85 -22.73 1.48 1.01
N LEU A 86 -22.62 1.17 2.31
CA LEU A 86 -23.48 0.18 2.94
C LEU A 86 -24.71 0.83 3.62
N TYR A 87 -24.50 1.72 4.61
CA TYR A 87 -25.58 2.23 5.41
C TYR A 87 -26.50 3.15 4.60
N ARG A 88 -25.95 4.16 3.93
CA ARG A 88 -26.75 5.12 3.14
C ARG A 88 -27.40 4.47 1.93
N THR A 89 -26.68 3.58 1.24
CA THR A 89 -27.20 2.97 0.01
C THR A 89 -28.28 1.92 0.28
N TYR A 90 -28.07 1.05 1.28
CA TYR A 90 -28.94 -0.12 1.48
C TYR A 90 -29.89 0.00 2.68
N LYS A 91 -29.52 0.74 3.74
CA LYS A 91 -30.31 0.79 4.97
C LYS A 91 -31.12 2.07 5.11
N ASN A 92 -30.55 3.22 4.83
CA ASN A 92 -31.24 4.51 4.97
C ASN A 92 -30.79 5.53 3.91
N PRO A 93 -31.39 5.50 2.70
CA PRO A 93 -31.03 6.42 1.62
C PRO A 93 -31.26 7.91 1.95
N THR A 94 -32.14 8.20 2.89
CA THR A 94 -32.50 9.57 3.32
C THR A 94 -31.80 9.99 4.60
N ALA A 95 -30.72 9.29 4.99
CA ALA A 95 -30.00 9.57 6.23
C ALA A 95 -29.50 11.00 6.31
N THR A 96 -29.77 11.67 7.43
CA THR A 96 -29.29 13.01 7.71
C THR A 96 -27.78 13.01 8.00
N GLY A 97 -27.11 14.17 7.81
CA GLY A 97 -25.68 14.30 8.11
C GLY A 97 -25.31 13.90 9.54
N LYS A 98 -26.16 14.20 10.54
CA LYS A 98 -25.97 13.80 11.93
C LYS A 98 -25.98 12.26 12.10
N GLN A 99 -26.86 11.57 11.38
CA GLN A 99 -26.93 10.09 11.40
C GLN A 99 -25.69 9.48 10.74
N LEU A 100 -25.24 10.01 9.59
CA LEU A 100 -24.04 9.54 8.91
C LEU A 100 -22.79 9.70 9.79
N VAL A 101 -22.62 10.85 10.46
CA VAL A 101 -21.51 11.06 11.40
C VAL A 101 -21.57 10.07 12.58
N LYS A 102 -22.78 9.76 13.10
CA LYS A 102 -22.91 8.76 14.18
C LYS A 102 -22.51 7.37 13.73
N VAL A 103 -22.94 6.94 12.54
CA VAL A 103 -22.56 5.65 11.95
C VAL A 103 -21.06 5.60 11.72
N SER A 104 -20.48 6.64 11.12
CA SER A 104 -19.05 6.76 10.88
C SER A 104 -18.24 6.58 12.17
N ARG A 105 -18.57 7.29 13.23
CA ARG A 105 -17.89 7.18 14.53
C ARG A 105 -18.03 5.79 15.15
N ALA A 106 -19.23 5.20 15.09
CA ALA A 106 -19.45 3.85 15.58
C ALA A 106 -18.63 2.81 14.81
N THR A 107 -18.53 2.97 13.48
CA THR A 107 -17.71 2.10 12.63
C THR A 107 -16.22 2.23 12.97
N ILE A 108 -15.71 3.44 13.17
CA ILE A 108 -14.30 3.67 13.56
C ILE A 108 -13.98 2.90 14.83
N VAL A 109 -14.82 3.04 15.86
CA VAL A 109 -14.59 2.37 17.15
C VAL A 109 -14.70 0.85 16.99
N ALA A 110 -15.76 0.36 16.35
CA ALA A 110 -15.99 -1.08 16.17
C ALA A 110 -14.89 -1.74 15.34
N PHE A 111 -14.48 -1.11 14.24
CA PHE A 111 -13.40 -1.62 13.38
C PHE A 111 -12.06 -1.57 14.10
N GLY A 112 -11.73 -0.47 14.80
CA GLY A 112 -10.48 -0.37 15.55
C GLY A 112 -10.35 -1.42 16.65
N LEU A 113 -11.42 -1.65 17.42
CA LEU A 113 -11.45 -2.73 18.42
C LEU A 113 -11.37 -4.11 17.77
N GLY A 114 -12.07 -4.31 16.65
CA GLY A 114 -12.04 -5.56 15.90
C GLY A 114 -10.65 -5.89 15.35
N MET A 115 -9.94 -4.89 14.82
CA MET A 115 -8.55 -5.06 14.35
C MET A 115 -7.59 -5.35 15.49
N GLY A 116 -7.76 -4.68 16.65
CA GLY A 116 -6.98 -4.98 17.84
C GLY A 116 -7.20 -6.41 18.34
N ALA A 117 -8.45 -6.84 18.39
CA ALA A 117 -8.79 -8.23 18.78
C ALA A 117 -8.21 -9.24 17.76
N LEU A 118 -8.34 -8.98 16.45
CA LEU A 118 -7.76 -9.81 15.41
C LEU A 118 -6.23 -9.93 15.56
N ALA A 119 -5.55 -8.83 15.83
CA ALA A 119 -4.10 -8.83 16.04
C ALA A 119 -3.69 -9.74 17.21
N VAL A 120 -4.43 -9.69 18.32
CA VAL A 120 -4.19 -10.58 19.49
C VAL A 120 -4.41 -12.05 19.11
N VAL A 121 -5.47 -12.35 18.36
CA VAL A 121 -5.74 -13.72 17.88
C VAL A 121 -4.62 -14.23 16.99
N LEU A 122 -4.19 -13.45 15.98
CA LEU A 122 -3.11 -13.82 15.06
C LEU A 122 -1.80 -14.05 15.82
N LEU A 123 -1.48 -13.20 16.79
CA LEU A 123 -0.32 -13.34 17.65
C LEU A 123 -0.39 -14.61 18.50
N SER A 124 -1.56 -14.91 19.09
CA SER A 124 -1.76 -16.13 19.89
C SER A 124 -1.64 -17.42 19.08
N MET A 125 -1.92 -17.35 17.76
CA MET A 125 -1.70 -18.44 16.81
C MET A 125 -0.23 -18.60 16.38
N GLY A 126 0.66 -17.71 16.81
CA GLY A 126 2.08 -17.74 16.43
C GLY A 126 2.34 -17.28 15.01
N LEU A 127 1.40 -16.57 14.37
CA LEU A 127 1.57 -16.07 13.01
C LEU A 127 2.55 -14.90 13.00
N SER A 128 3.59 -15.00 12.17
CA SER A 128 4.57 -13.93 11.99
C SER A 128 4.00 -12.78 11.17
N LEU A 129 4.59 -11.58 11.32
CA LEU A 129 4.22 -10.42 10.50
C LEU A 129 4.43 -10.71 9.01
N GLY A 130 5.50 -11.42 8.65
CA GLY A 130 5.79 -11.82 7.27
C GLY A 130 4.71 -12.74 6.69
N PHE A 131 4.22 -13.71 7.49
CA PHE A 131 3.11 -14.58 7.10
C PHE A 131 1.84 -13.76 6.78
N VAL A 132 1.45 -12.87 7.69
CA VAL A 132 0.24 -12.04 7.52
C VAL A 132 0.36 -11.14 6.29
N TYR A 133 1.53 -10.54 6.08
CA TYR A 133 1.78 -9.67 4.92
C TYR A 133 1.65 -10.43 3.58
N LEU A 134 2.26 -11.60 3.47
CA LEU A 134 2.20 -12.41 2.25
C LEU A 134 0.82 -13.04 2.02
N ALA A 135 0.15 -13.49 3.10
CA ALA A 135 -1.20 -14.02 3.04
C ALA A 135 -2.22 -12.96 2.60
N MET A 136 -2.03 -11.70 3.00
CA MET A 136 -2.86 -10.59 2.53
C MET A 136 -2.80 -10.46 1.00
N GLY A 137 -1.63 -10.60 0.39
CA GLY A 137 -1.49 -10.61 -1.08
C GLY A 137 -2.27 -11.74 -1.75
N ILE A 138 -2.31 -12.93 -1.16
CA ILE A 138 -3.10 -14.05 -1.65
C ILE A 138 -4.60 -13.74 -1.63
N LEU A 139 -5.07 -13.13 -0.53
CA LEU A 139 -6.49 -12.85 -0.32
C LEU A 139 -7.03 -11.71 -1.21
N ILE A 140 -6.23 -10.67 -1.44
CA ILE A 140 -6.70 -9.48 -2.17
C ILE A 140 -6.10 -9.34 -3.58
N GLY A 141 -5.03 -10.06 -3.89
CA GLY A 141 -4.29 -9.94 -5.15
C GLY A 141 -5.12 -10.19 -6.40
N SER A 142 -6.11 -11.08 -6.30
CA SER A 142 -7.03 -11.38 -7.41
C SER A 142 -7.90 -10.21 -7.85
N ALA A 143 -8.11 -9.22 -6.98
CA ALA A 143 -8.91 -8.03 -7.28
C ALA A 143 -8.07 -6.90 -7.93
N VAL A 144 -6.74 -6.95 -7.86
CA VAL A 144 -5.86 -5.86 -8.31
C VAL A 144 -6.04 -5.55 -9.79
N VAL A 145 -5.91 -6.56 -10.66
CA VAL A 145 -6.07 -6.37 -12.11
C VAL A 145 -7.50 -6.01 -12.48
N PRO A 146 -8.55 -6.71 -12.00
CA PRO A 146 -9.94 -6.30 -12.21
C PRO A 146 -10.23 -4.84 -11.85
N ILE A 147 -9.78 -4.36 -10.69
CA ILE A 147 -9.97 -2.97 -10.27
C ILE A 147 -9.25 -2.01 -11.22
N ALA A 148 -7.99 -2.29 -11.56
CA ALA A 148 -7.25 -1.47 -12.51
C ALA A 148 -7.96 -1.37 -13.87
N LEU A 149 -8.48 -2.49 -14.38
CA LEU A 149 -9.20 -2.53 -15.64
C LEU A 149 -10.52 -1.73 -15.60
N THR A 150 -11.23 -1.70 -14.46
CA THR A 150 -12.46 -0.89 -14.35
C THR A 150 -12.21 0.61 -14.51
N ILE A 151 -10.99 1.07 -14.22
CA ILE A 151 -10.59 2.47 -14.33
C ILE A 151 -9.94 2.78 -15.69
N LEU A 152 -9.18 1.83 -16.25
CA LEU A 152 -8.33 2.07 -17.40
C LEU A 152 -8.91 1.56 -18.72
N TRP A 153 -9.85 0.61 -18.68
CA TRP A 153 -10.31 -0.08 -19.88
C TRP A 153 -11.83 -0.07 -20.04
N SER A 154 -12.32 0.64 -21.05
CA SER A 154 -13.76 0.83 -21.31
C SER A 154 -14.54 -0.45 -21.59
N LYS A 155 -13.88 -1.56 -21.99
CA LYS A 155 -14.55 -2.83 -22.25
C LYS A 155 -14.77 -3.66 -20.99
N THR A 156 -14.30 -3.20 -19.84
CA THR A 156 -14.43 -3.95 -18.58
C THR A 156 -15.91 -4.12 -18.21
N ASN A 157 -16.32 -5.38 -18.04
CA ASN A 157 -17.67 -5.74 -17.61
C ASN A 157 -17.70 -5.95 -16.10
N LYS A 158 -18.71 -5.39 -15.41
CA LYS A 158 -18.84 -5.50 -13.95
C LYS A 158 -18.88 -6.96 -13.47
N VAL A 159 -19.61 -7.84 -14.19
CA VAL A 159 -19.75 -9.25 -13.80
C VAL A 159 -18.43 -9.97 -13.97
N ALA A 160 -17.72 -9.74 -15.09
CA ALA A 160 -16.42 -10.32 -15.34
C ALA A 160 -15.35 -9.85 -14.35
N ALA A 161 -15.34 -8.56 -13.98
CA ALA A 161 -14.43 -8.03 -12.98
C ALA A 161 -14.68 -8.63 -11.59
N THR A 162 -15.94 -8.72 -11.17
CA THR A 162 -16.32 -9.36 -9.90
C THR A 162 -16.00 -10.85 -9.90
N ALA A 163 -16.32 -11.56 -10.99
CA ALA A 163 -15.96 -12.98 -11.15
C ALA A 163 -14.44 -13.18 -11.11
N GLY A 164 -13.68 -12.30 -11.75
CA GLY A 164 -12.22 -12.32 -11.69
C GLY A 164 -11.68 -12.23 -10.27
N ALA A 165 -12.20 -11.30 -9.48
CA ALA A 165 -11.80 -11.15 -8.09
C ALA A 165 -12.17 -12.38 -7.24
N VAL A 166 -13.40 -12.90 -7.35
CA VAL A 166 -13.89 -14.00 -6.51
C VAL A 166 -13.30 -15.35 -6.94
N ILE A 167 -13.37 -15.69 -8.23
CA ILE A 167 -12.84 -16.96 -8.73
C ILE A 167 -11.31 -16.97 -8.63
N GLY A 168 -10.67 -15.81 -8.91
CA GLY A 168 -9.23 -15.67 -8.74
C GLY A 168 -8.78 -15.90 -7.29
N LEU A 169 -9.53 -15.45 -6.30
CA LEU A 169 -9.30 -15.77 -4.90
C LEU A 169 -9.41 -17.26 -4.62
N ILE A 170 -10.44 -17.92 -5.14
CA ILE A 170 -10.61 -19.38 -4.97
C ILE A 170 -9.43 -20.13 -5.60
N CYS A 171 -9.03 -19.76 -6.82
CA CYS A 171 -7.86 -20.36 -7.48
C CYS A 171 -6.57 -20.14 -6.68
N SER A 172 -6.36 -18.94 -6.17
CA SER A 172 -5.21 -18.58 -5.35
C SER A 172 -5.11 -19.41 -4.09
N VAL A 173 -6.19 -19.50 -3.32
CA VAL A 173 -6.25 -20.31 -2.09
C VAL A 173 -6.07 -21.79 -2.40
N SER A 174 -6.66 -22.28 -3.49
CA SER A 174 -6.48 -23.67 -3.92
C SER A 174 -5.02 -23.99 -4.25
N VAL A 175 -4.36 -23.13 -5.03
CA VAL A 175 -2.93 -23.29 -5.36
C VAL A 175 -2.07 -23.16 -4.10
N TRP A 176 -2.41 -22.27 -3.18
CA TRP A 176 -1.72 -22.15 -1.90
C TRP A 176 -1.69 -23.46 -1.13
N VAL A 177 -2.87 -24.05 -0.91
CA VAL A 177 -3.01 -25.32 -0.18
C VAL A 177 -2.35 -26.48 -0.97
N MET A 178 -2.55 -26.56 -2.29
CA MET A 178 -1.95 -27.61 -3.13
C MET A 178 -0.42 -27.53 -3.12
N THR A 179 0.14 -26.33 -3.23
CA THR A 179 1.60 -26.15 -3.20
C THR A 179 2.14 -26.50 -1.82
N ALA A 180 1.49 -26.07 -0.75
CA ALA A 180 1.87 -26.43 0.62
C ALA A 180 1.89 -27.96 0.83
N ALA A 181 0.88 -28.66 0.33
CA ALA A 181 0.79 -30.13 0.39
C ALA A 181 1.83 -30.84 -0.49
N SER A 182 2.29 -30.21 -1.56
CA SER A 182 3.25 -30.83 -2.52
C SER A 182 4.71 -30.67 -2.11
N LEU A 183 5.01 -29.86 -1.10
CA LEU A 183 6.38 -29.65 -0.65
C LEU A 183 6.95 -30.89 0.04
N PRO A 184 8.07 -31.45 -0.45
CA PRO A 184 8.64 -32.69 0.10
C PRO A 184 9.02 -32.58 1.59
N GLU A 185 9.40 -31.39 2.03
CA GLU A 185 9.81 -31.09 3.40
C GLU A 185 8.71 -31.34 4.44
N TYR A 186 7.45 -31.25 4.03
CA TYR A 186 6.29 -31.35 4.91
C TYR A 186 5.51 -32.67 4.74
N ASN A 187 5.97 -33.61 3.93
CA ASN A 187 5.37 -34.93 3.74
C ASN A 187 3.84 -34.94 3.50
N GLY A 188 3.33 -33.93 2.80
CA GLY A 188 1.90 -33.79 2.52
C GLY A 188 1.08 -33.16 3.65
N VAL A 189 1.68 -32.77 4.76
CA VAL A 189 0.99 -32.08 5.86
C VAL A 189 0.78 -30.61 5.51
N VAL A 190 -0.47 -30.18 5.61
CA VAL A 190 -0.84 -28.77 5.41
C VAL A 190 -1.04 -28.14 6.79
N ASP A 191 -0.05 -27.38 7.21
CA ASP A 191 -0.03 -26.66 8.47
C ASP A 191 0.45 -25.21 8.26
N LEU A 192 0.59 -24.43 9.33
CA LEU A 192 1.06 -23.07 9.25
C LEU A 192 2.49 -22.94 8.70
N ALA A 193 3.32 -23.95 8.92
CA ALA A 193 4.70 -23.95 8.44
C ALA A 193 4.74 -24.17 6.92
N SER A 194 4.03 -25.17 6.40
CA SER A 194 3.94 -25.44 4.96
C SER A 194 3.22 -24.33 4.18
N LEU A 195 2.15 -23.75 4.74
CA LEU A 195 1.46 -22.60 4.19
C LEU A 195 2.34 -21.34 4.23
N GLY A 196 3.18 -21.17 5.25
CA GLY A 196 4.13 -20.06 5.39
C GLY A 196 5.39 -20.21 4.53
N ASN A 197 5.57 -21.32 3.85
CA ASN A 197 6.72 -21.51 2.97
C ASN A 197 6.70 -20.51 1.80
N ASN A 198 7.86 -19.96 1.48
CA ASN A 198 8.01 -18.93 0.45
C ASN A 198 7.48 -19.38 -0.93
N TYR A 199 7.67 -20.65 -1.30
CA TYR A 199 7.17 -21.17 -2.57
C TYR A 199 5.65 -21.27 -2.58
N SER A 200 5.04 -21.76 -1.49
CA SER A 200 3.57 -21.82 -1.35
C SER A 200 2.96 -20.45 -1.51
N MET A 201 3.51 -19.45 -0.82
CA MET A 201 3.03 -18.08 -0.88
C MET A 201 3.31 -17.41 -2.23
N LEU A 202 4.47 -17.65 -2.84
CA LEU A 202 4.82 -17.12 -4.15
C LEU A 202 3.84 -17.57 -5.24
N PHE A 203 3.65 -18.89 -5.37
CA PHE A 203 2.76 -19.44 -6.40
C PHE A 203 1.30 -19.01 -6.18
N ALA A 204 0.85 -18.93 -4.94
CA ALA A 204 -0.48 -18.43 -4.61
C ALA A 204 -0.66 -16.95 -5.00
N ASN A 205 0.28 -16.08 -4.66
CA ASN A 205 0.24 -14.66 -5.02
C ASN A 205 0.26 -14.45 -6.54
N ILE A 206 1.12 -15.15 -7.27
CA ILE A 206 1.16 -15.11 -8.73
C ILE A 206 -0.19 -15.58 -9.32
N THR A 207 -0.72 -16.69 -8.81
CA THR A 207 -2.02 -17.22 -9.26
C THR A 207 -3.15 -16.23 -8.98
N ALA A 208 -3.15 -15.54 -7.84
CA ALA A 208 -4.15 -14.53 -7.54
C ALA A 208 -4.21 -13.46 -8.64
N ILE A 209 -3.09 -12.85 -8.96
CA ILE A 209 -2.99 -11.76 -9.93
C ILE A 209 -3.34 -12.23 -11.33
N ILE A 210 -2.76 -13.37 -11.77
CA ILE A 210 -2.95 -13.88 -13.14
C ILE A 210 -4.38 -14.35 -13.34
N SER A 211 -4.91 -15.20 -12.46
CA SER A 211 -6.28 -15.74 -12.63
C SER A 211 -7.33 -14.65 -12.56
N GLY A 212 -7.22 -13.72 -11.60
CA GLY A 212 -8.12 -12.58 -11.49
C GLY A 212 -8.12 -11.71 -12.75
N GLY A 213 -6.93 -11.42 -13.28
CA GLY A 213 -6.75 -10.65 -14.50
C GLY A 213 -7.28 -11.35 -15.75
N VAL A 214 -6.92 -12.61 -15.94
CA VAL A 214 -7.36 -13.41 -17.12
C VAL A 214 -8.88 -13.53 -17.14
N ILE A 215 -9.50 -13.89 -16.03
CA ILE A 215 -10.96 -14.04 -15.94
C ILE A 215 -11.66 -12.70 -16.25
N ALA A 216 -11.16 -11.60 -15.67
CA ALA A 216 -11.73 -10.27 -15.93
C ALA A 216 -11.59 -9.86 -17.41
N ILE A 217 -10.44 -10.10 -18.03
CA ILE A 217 -10.20 -9.74 -19.43
C ILE A 217 -11.04 -10.62 -20.36
N VAL A 218 -10.95 -11.94 -20.24
CA VAL A 218 -11.66 -12.88 -21.11
C VAL A 218 -13.18 -12.71 -20.97
N GLY A 219 -13.67 -12.64 -19.74
CA GLY A 219 -15.10 -12.41 -19.49
C GLY A 219 -15.63 -11.07 -20.00
N SER A 220 -14.80 -10.01 -19.94
CA SER A 220 -15.16 -8.70 -20.48
C SER A 220 -15.20 -8.71 -22.01
N LEU A 221 -14.24 -9.36 -22.65
CA LEU A 221 -14.21 -9.54 -24.11
C LEU A 221 -15.39 -10.35 -24.60
N ALA A 222 -15.75 -11.44 -23.90
CA ALA A 222 -16.89 -12.28 -24.22
C ALA A 222 -18.24 -11.54 -24.06
N ALA A 223 -18.33 -10.61 -23.12
CA ALA A 223 -19.53 -9.81 -22.89
C ALA A 223 -19.80 -8.79 -24.00
N GLY A 224 -18.81 -8.38 -24.78
CA GLY A 224 -18.92 -7.52 -25.96
C GLY A 224 -19.45 -6.11 -25.71
N LYS A 225 -19.58 -5.69 -24.43
CA LYS A 225 -20.10 -4.37 -24.05
C LYS A 225 -18.97 -3.40 -23.77
N THR A 226 -19.14 -2.17 -24.24
CA THR A 226 -18.18 -1.07 -23.99
C THR A 226 -18.86 -0.05 -23.10
N PHE A 227 -18.19 0.41 -22.05
CA PHE A 227 -18.65 1.47 -21.17
C PHE A 227 -18.38 2.84 -21.80
N ASP A 228 -19.43 3.70 -21.84
CA ASP A 228 -19.25 5.08 -22.24
C ASP A 228 -18.84 5.93 -21.04
N TRP A 229 -17.63 6.48 -21.09
CA TRP A 229 -17.12 7.35 -20.04
C TRP A 229 -17.93 8.64 -19.86
N ASN A 230 -18.70 9.07 -20.88
CA ASN A 230 -19.59 10.22 -20.73
C ASN A 230 -20.75 9.95 -19.75
N ASP A 231 -21.13 8.69 -19.58
CA ASP A 231 -22.14 8.30 -18.57
C ASP A 231 -21.73 8.68 -17.14
N LEU A 232 -20.42 8.74 -16.85
CA LEU A 232 -19.93 9.19 -15.53
C LEU A 232 -20.28 10.66 -15.30
N LYS A 233 -20.12 11.51 -16.33
CA LYS A 233 -20.42 12.95 -16.23
C LYS A 233 -21.90 13.22 -15.96
N THR A 234 -22.81 12.34 -16.42
CA THR A 234 -24.25 12.48 -16.23
C THR A 234 -24.77 11.84 -14.96
N LYS A 235 -24.10 10.78 -14.47
CA LYS A 235 -24.53 9.99 -13.29
C LYS A 235 -23.90 10.44 -11.97
N ILE A 236 -22.77 11.15 -12.03
CA ILE A 236 -22.11 11.69 -10.84
C ILE A 236 -22.57 13.13 -10.67
N THR A 237 -23.17 13.45 -9.52
CA THR A 237 -23.49 14.84 -9.16
C THR A 237 -22.17 15.58 -8.96
N LEU A 238 -21.87 16.51 -9.86
CA LEU A 238 -20.72 17.39 -9.72
C LEU A 238 -20.97 18.31 -8.53
N VAL A 239 -20.03 18.37 -7.60
CA VAL A 239 -19.99 19.39 -6.56
C VAL A 239 -19.60 20.70 -7.24
N GLU A 240 -20.24 21.81 -6.87
CA GLU A 240 -19.83 23.14 -7.37
C GLU A 240 -18.37 23.38 -7.04
N ILE A 241 -17.56 23.55 -8.08
CA ILE A 241 -16.12 23.70 -7.98
C ILE A 241 -15.83 25.19 -8.03
N SER A 242 -14.93 25.68 -7.17
CA SER A 242 -14.49 27.08 -7.20
C SER A 242 -13.77 27.41 -8.52
N ALA A 243 -13.83 28.66 -8.97
CA ALA A 243 -13.19 29.11 -10.22
C ALA A 243 -11.71 28.72 -10.31
N THR A 244 -11.01 28.70 -9.19
CA THR A 244 -9.58 28.29 -9.11
C THR A 244 -9.38 26.81 -9.41
N GLN A 245 -10.35 25.96 -9.03
CA GLN A 245 -10.32 24.53 -9.32
C GLN A 245 -10.71 24.24 -10.78
N GLN A 246 -11.54 25.08 -11.40
CA GLN A 246 -11.90 24.93 -12.82
C GLN A 246 -10.71 25.16 -13.76
N GLU A 247 -9.77 26.07 -13.42
CA GLU A 247 -8.55 26.28 -14.20
C GLU A 247 -7.59 25.07 -14.10
N GLU A 248 -7.58 24.36 -12.97
CA GLU A 248 -6.79 23.13 -12.78
C GLU A 248 -7.38 21.92 -13.49
N GLU A 249 -8.67 21.93 -13.81
CA GLU A 249 -9.41 20.85 -14.48
C GLU A 249 -9.48 20.99 -16.01
N ASP A 250 -8.75 21.92 -16.61
CA ASP A 250 -8.67 22.02 -18.06
C ASP A 250 -8.19 20.69 -18.67
N GLU A 251 -8.92 20.21 -19.69
CA GLU A 251 -8.71 18.87 -20.29
C GLU A 251 -7.28 18.71 -20.82
N GLU A 252 -6.69 19.78 -21.32
CA GLU A 252 -5.31 19.75 -21.84
C GLU A 252 -4.29 19.61 -20.71
N THR A 253 -4.51 20.32 -19.61
CA THR A 253 -3.68 20.25 -18.40
C THR A 253 -3.76 18.86 -17.76
N LEU A 254 -4.96 18.28 -17.68
CA LEU A 254 -5.16 16.91 -17.18
C LEU A 254 -4.49 15.87 -18.07
N LYS A 255 -4.57 15.98 -19.40
CA LYS A 255 -3.87 15.10 -20.36
C LYS A 255 -2.34 15.19 -20.23
N LYS A 256 -1.81 16.39 -20.04
CA LYS A 256 -0.36 16.58 -19.78
C LYS A 256 0.05 15.96 -18.46
N ALA A 257 -0.73 16.19 -17.40
CA ALA A 257 -0.48 15.61 -16.07
C ALA A 257 -0.56 14.09 -16.11
N PHE A 258 -1.55 13.51 -16.78
CA PHE A 258 -1.68 12.06 -16.96
C PHE A 258 -0.47 11.46 -17.69
N LYS A 259 -0.08 12.03 -18.85
CA LYS A 259 1.11 11.56 -19.58
C LYS A 259 2.38 11.64 -18.74
N PHE A 260 2.54 12.73 -17.99
CA PHE A 260 3.67 12.90 -17.07
C PHE A 260 3.66 11.84 -15.96
N SER A 261 2.49 11.59 -15.36
CA SER A 261 2.35 10.61 -14.27
C SER A 261 2.60 9.17 -14.73
N VAL A 262 2.05 8.79 -15.87
CA VAL A 262 2.25 7.44 -16.43
C VAL A 262 3.71 7.22 -16.84
N ARG A 263 4.31 8.18 -17.56
CA ARG A 263 5.72 8.06 -17.98
C ARG A 263 6.67 8.14 -16.78
N GLY A 264 6.46 9.12 -15.89
CA GLY A 264 7.27 9.28 -14.70
C GLY A 264 7.16 8.08 -13.74
N GLY A 265 5.94 7.58 -13.51
CA GLY A 265 5.71 6.37 -12.71
C GLY A 265 6.34 5.13 -13.33
N GLY A 266 6.20 4.95 -14.64
CA GLY A 266 6.81 3.84 -15.36
C GLY A 266 8.33 3.86 -15.30
N VAL A 267 8.95 5.02 -15.56
CA VAL A 267 10.42 5.20 -15.47
C VAL A 267 10.90 4.99 -14.03
N MET A 268 10.21 5.57 -13.05
CA MET A 268 10.55 5.41 -11.65
C MET A 268 10.46 3.93 -11.22
N ALA A 269 9.39 3.24 -11.56
CA ALA A 269 9.24 1.81 -11.26
C ALA A 269 10.31 0.97 -11.95
N LEU A 270 10.61 1.24 -13.22
CA LEU A 270 11.67 0.54 -13.95
C LEU A 270 13.03 0.70 -13.26
N ILE A 271 13.39 1.93 -12.89
CA ILE A 271 14.68 2.21 -12.24
C ILE A 271 14.73 1.56 -10.86
N LEU A 272 13.73 1.81 -10.00
CA LEU A 272 13.78 1.43 -8.59
C LEU A 272 13.51 -0.07 -8.34
N ILE A 273 12.80 -0.74 -9.25
CA ILE A 273 12.44 -2.15 -9.08
C ILE A 273 13.32 -3.07 -9.92
N ILE A 274 13.69 -2.65 -11.14
CA ILE A 274 14.40 -3.51 -12.10
C ILE A 274 15.87 -3.10 -12.22
N VAL A 275 16.13 -1.87 -12.65
CA VAL A 275 17.51 -1.45 -13.02
C VAL A 275 18.44 -1.41 -11.80
N TRP A 276 17.93 -0.98 -10.65
CA TRP A 276 18.72 -0.85 -9.44
C TRP A 276 18.97 -2.19 -8.71
N PRO A 277 17.93 -2.96 -8.29
CA PRO A 277 18.16 -4.16 -7.47
C PRO A 277 18.42 -5.43 -8.27
N MET A 278 17.81 -5.61 -9.47
CA MET A 278 17.90 -6.87 -10.18
C MET A 278 19.31 -7.28 -10.61
N PRO A 279 20.19 -6.37 -11.09
CA PRO A 279 21.57 -6.74 -11.42
C PRO A 279 22.36 -7.20 -10.20
N LEU A 280 22.15 -6.59 -9.03
CA LEU A 280 22.80 -6.98 -7.78
C LEU A 280 22.35 -8.38 -7.33
N ILE A 281 21.04 -8.64 -7.40
CA ILE A 281 20.47 -9.95 -7.06
C ILE A 281 20.96 -11.01 -8.06
N ALA A 282 20.86 -10.73 -9.35
CA ALA A 282 21.21 -11.70 -10.41
C ALA A 282 22.71 -12.06 -10.42
N SER A 283 23.58 -11.14 -10.05
CA SER A 283 25.02 -11.36 -9.94
C SER A 283 25.44 -12.07 -8.66
N GLY A 284 24.52 -12.23 -7.69
CA GLY A 284 24.87 -12.72 -6.36
C GLY A 284 25.86 -11.80 -5.63
N TYR A 285 25.76 -10.48 -5.90
CA TYR A 285 26.71 -9.50 -5.39
C TYR A 285 26.73 -9.47 -3.87
N VAL A 286 27.94 -9.62 -3.30
CA VAL A 286 28.19 -9.48 -1.87
C VAL A 286 28.78 -8.09 -1.62
N PHE A 287 28.19 -7.35 -0.69
CA PHE A 287 28.64 -6.00 -0.38
C PHE A 287 29.98 -6.03 0.35
N GLU A 288 30.98 -5.39 -0.25
CA GLU A 288 32.26 -5.08 0.39
C GLU A 288 32.16 -3.73 1.12
N LEU A 289 33.13 -3.43 2.00
CA LEU A 289 33.14 -2.20 2.80
C LEU A 289 32.99 -0.94 1.94
N GLY A 290 33.66 -0.84 0.81
CA GLY A 290 33.61 0.32 -0.07
C GLY A 290 32.23 0.51 -0.69
N SER A 291 31.65 -0.53 -1.25
CA SER A 291 30.31 -0.50 -1.86
C SER A 291 29.21 -0.28 -0.83
N TYR A 292 29.35 -0.86 0.35
CA TYR A 292 28.43 -0.63 1.46
C TYR A 292 28.49 0.83 1.95
N THR A 293 29.66 1.42 2.06
CA THR A 293 29.81 2.84 2.42
C THR A 293 29.11 3.75 1.42
N VAL A 294 29.27 3.50 0.11
CA VAL A 294 28.55 4.26 -0.93
C VAL A 294 27.03 4.07 -0.80
N TRP A 295 26.56 2.85 -0.54
CA TRP A 295 25.14 2.57 -0.33
C TRP A 295 24.57 3.35 0.85
N VAL A 296 25.26 3.36 1.98
CA VAL A 296 24.87 4.13 3.17
C VAL A 296 24.84 5.63 2.88
N ALA A 297 25.85 6.16 2.18
CA ALA A 297 25.89 7.57 1.81
C ALA A 297 24.70 7.96 0.92
N ILE A 298 24.36 7.15 -0.08
CA ILE A 298 23.18 7.36 -0.92
C ILE A 298 21.90 7.33 -0.07
N SER A 299 21.79 6.38 0.86
CA SER A 299 20.64 6.27 1.76
C SER A 299 20.47 7.51 2.62
N VAL A 300 21.53 8.03 3.20
CA VAL A 300 21.51 9.25 4.04
C VAL A 300 21.11 10.47 3.23
N ILE A 301 21.69 10.64 2.02
CA ILE A 301 21.35 11.75 1.11
C ILE A 301 19.88 11.67 0.72
N TRP A 302 19.42 10.48 0.33
CA TRP A 302 18.01 10.29 -0.10
C TRP A 302 17.02 10.62 1.02
N VAL A 303 17.23 10.06 2.23
CA VAL A 303 16.37 10.34 3.39
C VAL A 303 16.38 11.82 3.75
N SER A 304 17.55 12.47 3.71
CA SER A 304 17.66 13.90 4.01
C SER A 304 16.88 14.74 3.01
N ILE A 305 17.00 14.47 1.71
CA ILE A 305 16.25 15.16 0.65
C ILE A 305 14.75 14.87 0.79
N ALA A 306 14.36 13.61 0.98
CA ALA A 306 12.97 13.23 1.16
C ALA A 306 12.34 13.92 2.37
N SER A 307 13.03 13.96 3.49
CA SER A 307 12.59 14.65 4.71
C SER A 307 12.43 16.15 4.47
N ALA A 308 13.38 16.78 3.80
CA ALA A 308 13.29 18.19 3.44
C ALA A 308 12.07 18.48 2.54
N ILE A 309 11.83 17.65 1.52
CA ILE A 309 10.66 17.78 0.64
C ILE A 309 9.36 17.65 1.44
N ILE A 310 9.24 16.60 2.28
CA ILE A 310 8.01 16.33 3.04
C ILE A 310 7.71 17.46 4.03
N ILE A 311 8.73 18.05 4.64
CA ILE A 311 8.55 19.11 5.64
C ILE A 311 8.33 20.48 4.97
N PHE A 312 9.20 20.85 4.03
CA PHE A 312 9.22 22.22 3.52
C PHE A 312 8.25 22.46 2.37
N LEU A 313 8.00 21.47 1.51
CA LEU A 313 7.12 21.67 0.35
C LEU A 313 5.69 22.06 0.77
N PRO A 314 5.01 21.38 1.73
CA PRO A 314 3.68 21.79 2.18
C PRO A 314 3.67 23.20 2.81
N ILE A 315 4.73 23.59 3.53
CA ILE A 315 4.86 24.91 4.13
C ILE A 315 4.96 25.99 3.04
N ILE A 316 5.76 25.72 2.00
CA ILE A 316 5.93 26.65 0.87
C ILE A 316 4.62 26.79 0.07
N GLU A 317 3.91 25.69 -0.17
CA GLU A 317 2.61 25.70 -0.85
C GLU A 317 1.54 26.43 -0.04
N ALA A 318 1.48 26.17 1.27
CA ALA A 318 0.52 26.78 2.17
C ALA A 318 0.89 28.21 2.62
N ARG A 319 2.03 28.76 2.20
CA ARG A 319 2.57 30.06 2.70
C ARG A 319 1.58 31.22 2.70
N LYS A 320 0.71 31.30 1.67
CA LYS A 320 -0.32 32.35 1.57
C LYS A 320 -1.41 32.18 2.64
N GLY A 321 -1.90 30.96 2.83
CA GLY A 321 -2.88 30.65 3.87
C GLY A 321 -2.30 30.85 5.28
N ILE A 322 -1.07 30.42 5.51
CA ILE A 322 -0.36 30.61 6.78
C ILE A 322 -0.22 32.11 7.07
N ALA A 323 0.22 32.90 6.09
CA ALA A 323 0.33 34.36 6.23
C ALA A 323 -1.02 35.04 6.55
N GLN A 324 -2.13 34.57 5.95
CA GLN A 324 -3.47 35.07 6.26
C GLN A 324 -3.88 34.78 7.70
N VAL A 325 -3.61 33.58 8.21
CA VAL A 325 -3.91 33.22 9.61
C VAL A 325 -3.15 34.11 10.59
N PHE A 326 -1.85 34.34 10.34
CA PHE A 326 -1.03 35.20 11.20
C PHE A 326 -1.34 36.69 11.05
N SER A 327 -1.88 37.15 9.93
CA SER A 327 -2.24 38.53 9.70
C SER A 327 -3.63 38.93 10.28
N GLY A 328 -4.35 37.96 10.86
CA GLY A 328 -5.67 38.20 11.48
C GLY A 328 -6.77 38.59 10.49
N LYS A 329 -6.52 38.52 9.18
CA LYS A 329 -7.55 38.77 8.18
C LYS A 329 -8.49 37.56 8.14
N LYS A 330 -9.75 37.75 8.58
CA LYS A 330 -10.81 36.79 8.37
C LYS A 330 -10.89 36.46 6.87
N SER A 331 -10.87 35.16 6.52
CA SER A 331 -11.24 34.70 5.20
C SER A 331 -12.62 35.24 4.89
N GLU A 332 -12.76 36.10 3.91
CA GLU A 332 -14.03 36.34 3.26
C GLU A 332 -14.42 35.01 2.60
N SER A 333 -15.33 34.30 3.26
CA SER A 333 -15.99 33.12 2.70
C SER A 333 -16.85 33.58 1.52
N THR A 334 -16.36 33.37 0.33
CA THR A 334 -17.20 33.27 -0.88
C THR A 334 -17.50 31.81 -1.15
#